data_1dd32b40c1bb621ecd9dc6d83ca28471
#
_entry.id   1dd32b40c1bb621ecd9dc6d83ca28471
#
_cell.length_a   1.000
_cell.length_b   1.000
_cell.length_c   1.000
_cell.angle_alpha   90.00
_cell.angle_beta   90.00
_cell.angle_gamma   90.00
#
_symmetry.space_group_name_H-M   'P 1'
#
loop_
_entity.id
_entity.type
_entity.pdbx_description
1 polymer ?
#
loop_
_entity_poly.entity_id
_entity_poly.type
_entity_poly.pdbx_seq_one_letter_code
_entity_poly.pdbx_strand_id
1 'polypeptide(L)'
;LMDWILTEHAEKNSIFGVRKIVKHEGGADPIFAEKIETPFGPAAGPNSQLAQNIIASYVAGARFFELKTVQIMDGEELSKCVAKPCIVAEDECYNCEWSTEPTVPQAMSEYIKAWWACKLLARELGLGDPDGFVFNMSVGYDLEGIKSPKVDAYIEGMKDASGTDVWAECLEWARANVERFANVDAAFVESVSPRVSSSVTESTLHGCPPDEIERIATYLITEKGLNTYIKCNPTLLGYDYARERLDGLGFDYIAFDDKHFREDLQWADAVPMFERLIKLTSERGLSFGVKLTNTFPVDVTRKELPSEEMYMSGRSLFPLTIHLAHRISEQFDGKLRISYSGGADAQNIRDLYGAGIWPITMATTVLKPGGYERFSQIAGVLKGAVRKDAVDVAAVAALDDAVAEAPKYKKPVKPVPSHKLDW
;
A
#
# COMPACT_ATOMS: atom_id res chain seq x y z
N LEU A 1 4.03 -23.93 1.68
CA LEU A 1 4.42 -22.67 1.03
C LEU A 1 5.87 -22.76 0.51
N MET A 2 6.88 -22.88 1.36
CA MET A 2 8.29 -22.96 0.96
C MET A 2 8.61 -24.19 0.11
N ASP A 3 7.98 -25.34 0.36
CA ASP A 3 8.16 -26.53 -0.48
C ASP A 3 7.76 -26.27 -1.93
N TRP A 4 6.63 -25.61 -2.14
CA TRP A 4 6.18 -25.19 -3.47
C TRP A 4 7.18 -24.23 -4.12
N ILE A 5 7.63 -23.21 -3.38
CA ILE A 5 8.58 -22.20 -3.88
C ILE A 5 9.88 -22.86 -4.36
N LEU A 6 10.48 -23.71 -3.52
CA LEU A 6 11.75 -24.37 -3.85
C LEU A 6 11.60 -25.31 -5.05
N THR A 7 10.50 -26.04 -5.14
CA THR A 7 10.20 -26.95 -6.26
C THR A 7 10.00 -26.15 -7.55
N GLU A 8 9.12 -25.12 -7.52
CA GLU A 8 8.85 -24.31 -8.71
C GLU A 8 10.11 -23.60 -9.20
N HIS A 9 10.90 -23.04 -8.27
CA HIS A 9 12.15 -22.38 -8.65
C HIS A 9 13.14 -23.34 -9.30
N ALA A 10 13.33 -24.53 -8.76
CA ALA A 10 14.22 -25.54 -9.32
C ALA A 10 13.77 -26.05 -10.69
N GLU A 11 12.49 -26.24 -10.90
CA GLU A 11 11.94 -26.81 -12.14
C GLU A 11 11.69 -25.77 -13.24
N LYS A 12 11.28 -24.55 -12.87
CA LYS A 12 10.75 -23.55 -13.81
C LYS A 12 11.48 -22.22 -13.79
N ASN A 13 12.42 -22.06 -12.86
CA ASN A 13 13.09 -20.76 -12.59
C ASN A 13 12.09 -19.62 -12.39
N SER A 14 10.99 -19.92 -11.68
CA SER A 14 9.94 -18.96 -11.32
C SER A 14 9.50 -19.15 -9.88
N ILE A 15 8.89 -18.13 -9.28
CA ILE A 15 8.29 -18.19 -7.95
C ILE A 15 6.90 -17.60 -8.07
N PHE A 16 5.86 -18.42 -7.83
CA PHE A 16 4.46 -18.07 -8.05
C PHE A 16 4.21 -17.42 -9.42
N GLY A 17 4.82 -18.01 -10.45
CA GLY A 17 4.72 -17.55 -11.83
C GLY A 17 5.59 -16.33 -12.20
N VAL A 18 6.22 -15.68 -11.24
CA VAL A 18 7.18 -14.59 -11.51
C VAL A 18 8.49 -15.18 -12.02
N ARG A 19 8.83 -14.85 -13.26
CA ARG A 19 10.05 -15.29 -13.94
C ARG A 19 11.15 -14.22 -13.94
N LYS A 20 10.75 -12.95 -13.89
CA LYS A 20 11.69 -11.82 -13.82
C LYS A 20 12.04 -11.51 -12.38
N ILE A 21 12.80 -12.39 -11.76
CA ILE A 21 13.28 -12.25 -10.39
C ILE A 21 14.32 -11.12 -10.34
N VAL A 22 14.08 -10.12 -9.48
CA VAL A 22 14.90 -8.92 -9.35
C VAL A 22 15.91 -9.09 -8.21
N LYS A 23 17.19 -8.93 -8.54
CA LYS A 23 18.27 -8.79 -7.56
C LYS A 23 18.59 -7.32 -7.36
N HIS A 24 18.64 -6.89 -6.11
CA HIS A 24 19.05 -5.54 -5.77
C HIS A 24 20.57 -5.50 -5.55
N GLU A 25 21.24 -4.56 -6.21
CA GLU A 25 22.70 -4.38 -6.14
C GLU A 25 23.08 -2.97 -5.63
N GLY A 26 22.10 -2.21 -5.15
CA GLY A 26 22.27 -0.84 -4.71
C GLY A 26 22.35 -0.68 -3.19
N GLY A 27 22.32 0.56 -2.74
CA GLY A 27 22.13 0.92 -1.33
C GLY A 27 20.66 0.80 -0.92
N ALA A 28 20.38 0.98 0.35
CA ALA A 28 19.04 1.03 0.91
C ALA A 28 18.75 2.41 1.50
N ASP A 29 17.54 2.88 1.34
CA ASP A 29 17.06 4.15 1.91
C ASP A 29 16.55 3.94 3.33
N PRO A 30 16.95 4.78 4.30
CA PRO A 30 16.44 4.69 5.66
C PRO A 30 14.99 5.14 5.72
N ILE A 31 14.16 4.33 6.38
CA ILE A 31 12.77 4.63 6.68
C ILE A 31 12.43 4.15 8.09
N PHE A 32 11.90 5.02 8.94
CA PHE A 32 11.70 4.74 10.36
C PHE A 32 13.04 4.33 11.02
N ALA A 33 13.04 3.20 11.76
CA ALA A 33 14.26 2.56 12.27
C ALA A 33 14.75 1.41 11.35
N GLU A 34 14.25 1.33 10.14
CA GLU A 34 14.45 0.27 9.15
C GLU A 34 15.05 0.85 7.85
N LYS A 35 15.13 0.05 6.81
CA LYS A 35 15.62 0.46 5.48
C LYS A 35 14.89 -0.28 4.37
N ILE A 36 14.80 0.34 3.20
CA ILE A 36 14.24 -0.29 2.00
C ILE A 36 15.19 -0.12 0.82
N GLU A 37 15.36 -1.18 0.06
CA GLU A 37 16.21 -1.21 -1.13
C GLU A 37 15.51 -0.63 -2.36
N THR A 38 14.18 -0.70 -2.42
CA THR A 38 13.37 -0.05 -3.44
C THR A 38 12.17 0.65 -2.80
N PRO A 39 11.77 1.83 -3.29
CA PRO A 39 10.76 2.66 -2.63
C PRO A 39 9.32 2.25 -2.95
N PHE A 40 9.06 1.05 -3.46
CA PHE A 40 7.75 0.66 -3.94
C PHE A 40 7.34 -0.75 -3.52
N GLY A 41 6.03 -1.01 -3.67
CA GLY A 41 5.44 -2.33 -3.49
C GLY A 41 3.92 -2.35 -3.63
N PRO A 42 3.26 -3.43 -3.17
CA PRO A 42 1.81 -3.52 -3.23
C PRO A 42 1.14 -2.60 -2.20
N ALA A 43 0.03 -1.98 -2.61
CA ALA A 43 -0.87 -1.28 -1.71
C ALA A 43 -1.72 -2.26 -0.89
N ALA A 44 -2.31 -1.77 0.20
CA ALA A 44 -3.28 -2.52 0.99
C ALA A 44 -4.48 -2.95 0.13
N GLY A 45 -4.55 -4.23 -0.17
CA GLY A 45 -5.55 -4.80 -1.07
C GLY A 45 -5.29 -6.28 -1.34
N PRO A 46 -5.88 -6.87 -2.40
CA PRO A 46 -5.72 -8.30 -2.71
C PRO A 46 -4.25 -8.71 -2.92
N ASN A 47 -3.42 -7.78 -3.38
CA ASN A 47 -2.01 -8.05 -3.69
C ASN A 47 -1.08 -8.05 -2.47
N SER A 48 -1.56 -7.71 -1.29
CA SER A 48 -0.82 -7.73 -0.03
C SER A 48 -1.56 -8.46 1.09
N GLN A 49 -2.51 -9.33 0.74
CA GLN A 49 -3.36 -10.06 1.67
C GLN A 49 -2.82 -11.45 2.02
N LEU A 50 -2.30 -12.19 1.06
CA LEU A 50 -1.81 -13.54 1.22
C LEU A 50 -0.28 -13.58 1.10
N ALA A 51 0.35 -14.51 1.81
CA ALA A 51 1.79 -14.72 1.74
C ALA A 51 2.29 -14.92 0.31
N GLN A 52 1.56 -15.69 -0.48
CA GLN A 52 1.85 -15.91 -1.90
C GLN A 52 1.97 -14.61 -2.70
N ASN A 53 1.03 -13.68 -2.51
CA ASN A 53 1.00 -12.40 -3.22
C ASN A 53 2.15 -11.49 -2.81
N ILE A 54 2.44 -11.47 -1.50
CA ILE A 54 3.55 -10.68 -0.93
C ILE A 54 4.88 -11.21 -1.45
N ILE A 55 5.09 -12.52 -1.43
CA ILE A 55 6.32 -13.16 -1.93
C ILE A 55 6.49 -12.93 -3.44
N ALA A 56 5.43 -13.06 -4.23
CA ALA A 56 5.47 -12.77 -5.67
C ALA A 56 5.88 -11.31 -5.93
N SER A 57 5.35 -10.36 -5.15
CA SER A 57 5.74 -8.95 -5.22
C SER A 57 7.21 -8.75 -4.82
N TYR A 58 7.66 -9.44 -3.75
CA TYR A 58 9.03 -9.34 -3.24
C TYR A 58 10.05 -9.80 -4.28
N VAL A 59 9.88 -10.97 -4.86
CA VAL A 59 10.80 -11.51 -5.86
C VAL A 59 10.79 -10.70 -7.16
N ALA A 60 9.70 -10.00 -7.45
CA ALA A 60 9.60 -9.04 -8.55
C ALA A 60 10.23 -7.66 -8.25
N GLY A 61 10.78 -7.45 -7.05
CA GLY A 61 11.55 -6.25 -6.71
C GLY A 61 10.91 -5.28 -5.73
N ALA A 62 9.69 -5.55 -5.25
CA ALA A 62 9.05 -4.74 -4.21
C ALA A 62 9.80 -4.86 -2.85
N ARG A 63 9.91 -3.74 -2.13
CA ARG A 63 10.55 -3.70 -0.79
C ARG A 63 9.76 -2.92 0.25
N PHE A 64 8.68 -2.26 -0.12
CA PHE A 64 7.74 -1.67 0.82
C PHE A 64 6.36 -2.27 0.61
N PHE A 65 5.79 -2.88 1.65
CA PHE A 65 4.53 -3.60 1.58
C PHE A 65 3.52 -2.94 2.52
N GLU A 66 2.48 -2.32 1.97
CA GLU A 66 1.32 -1.95 2.76
C GLU A 66 0.40 -3.17 2.84
N LEU A 67 0.42 -3.83 3.99
CA LEU A 67 -0.36 -5.03 4.21
C LEU A 67 -1.86 -4.71 4.14
N LYS A 68 -2.67 -5.66 3.67
CA LYS A 68 -4.13 -5.47 3.62
C LYS A 68 -4.65 -5.09 4.99
N THR A 69 -5.49 -4.08 5.01
CA THR A 69 -6.11 -3.54 6.23
C THR A 69 -6.79 -4.64 7.04
N VAL A 70 -6.45 -4.70 8.33
CA VAL A 70 -7.06 -5.56 9.33
C VAL A 70 -8.09 -4.74 10.10
N GLN A 71 -9.24 -5.31 10.33
CA GLN A 71 -10.35 -4.68 11.03
C GLN A 71 -11.12 -5.70 11.88
N ILE A 72 -12.07 -5.21 12.66
CA ILE A 72 -12.85 -6.07 13.59
C ILE A 72 -13.76 -7.08 12.89
N MET A 73 -14.33 -6.72 11.72
CA MET A 73 -15.12 -7.64 10.91
C MET A 73 -14.23 -8.68 10.26
N ASP A 74 -14.66 -9.93 10.26
CA ASP A 74 -13.94 -10.99 9.54
C ASP A 74 -14.38 -11.12 8.08
N GLY A 75 -13.67 -11.94 7.32
CA GLY A 75 -13.95 -12.12 5.89
C GLY A 75 -15.31 -12.75 5.63
N GLU A 76 -15.86 -13.57 6.53
CA GLU A 76 -17.19 -14.13 6.38
C GLU A 76 -18.28 -13.05 6.57
N GLU A 77 -18.13 -12.19 7.56
CA GLU A 77 -19.03 -11.05 7.80
C GLU A 77 -19.00 -10.08 6.62
N LEU A 78 -17.82 -9.68 6.17
CA LEU A 78 -17.64 -8.80 5.01
C LEU A 78 -18.22 -9.42 3.73
N SER A 79 -18.01 -10.71 3.49
CA SER A 79 -18.48 -11.37 2.29
C SER A 79 -20.01 -11.38 2.13
N LYS A 80 -20.75 -11.23 3.24
CA LYS A 80 -22.20 -11.11 3.23
C LYS A 80 -22.68 -9.68 2.89
N CYS A 81 -21.83 -8.68 3.14
CA CYS A 81 -22.14 -7.28 2.91
C CYS A 81 -21.67 -6.75 1.55
N VAL A 82 -20.76 -7.46 0.88
CA VAL A 82 -20.13 -7.00 -0.36
C VAL A 82 -20.75 -7.67 -1.58
N ALA A 83 -21.13 -6.84 -2.54
CA ALA A 83 -21.63 -7.29 -3.85
C ALA A 83 -20.55 -8.05 -4.63
N LYS A 84 -20.95 -9.04 -5.43
CA LYS A 84 -20.03 -9.88 -6.22
C LYS A 84 -20.44 -9.91 -7.71
N PRO A 85 -19.47 -9.76 -8.63
CA PRO A 85 -18.04 -9.50 -8.40
C PRO A 85 -17.82 -8.14 -7.74
N CYS A 86 -16.77 -8.03 -6.94
CA CYS A 86 -16.50 -6.80 -6.19
C CYS A 86 -15.42 -5.90 -6.83
N ILE A 87 -14.73 -6.36 -7.87
CA ILE A 87 -13.66 -5.63 -8.56
C ILE A 87 -13.83 -5.74 -10.07
N VAL A 88 -13.69 -4.61 -10.76
CA VAL A 88 -13.53 -4.51 -12.22
C VAL A 88 -12.20 -3.79 -12.48
N ALA A 89 -11.17 -4.54 -12.88
CA ALA A 89 -9.82 -4.04 -13.09
C ALA A 89 -9.62 -3.46 -14.50
N GLU A 90 -10.40 -2.46 -14.86
CA GLU A 90 -10.25 -1.66 -16.08
C GLU A 90 -9.40 -0.40 -15.84
N ASP A 91 -9.53 0.59 -16.70
CA ASP A 91 -8.73 1.82 -16.60
C ASP A 91 -9.04 2.62 -15.33
N GLU A 92 -10.33 2.79 -15.03
CA GLU A 92 -10.81 3.44 -13.83
C GLU A 92 -10.75 2.53 -12.59
N CYS A 93 -10.63 1.24 -12.78
CA CYS A 93 -10.55 0.20 -11.76
C CYS A 93 -11.52 0.42 -10.60
N TYR A 94 -12.75 0.00 -10.80
CA TYR A 94 -13.80 0.12 -9.77
C TYR A 94 -13.80 -1.08 -8.83
N ASN A 95 -14.12 -0.84 -7.57
CA ASN A 95 -14.32 -1.89 -6.58
C ASN A 95 -15.43 -1.52 -5.59
N CYS A 96 -16.08 -2.53 -5.00
CA CYS A 96 -16.96 -2.36 -3.84
C CYS A 96 -16.19 -2.62 -2.53
N GLU A 97 -15.20 -3.49 -2.58
CA GLU A 97 -14.24 -3.81 -1.53
C GLU A 97 -13.06 -4.53 -2.16
N TRP A 98 -11.85 -4.25 -1.69
CA TRP A 98 -10.66 -4.86 -2.26
C TRP A 98 -10.49 -6.34 -1.91
N SER A 99 -10.90 -6.73 -0.71
CA SER A 99 -10.79 -8.11 -0.25
C SER A 99 -11.59 -8.34 1.03
N THR A 100 -12.07 -9.57 1.20
CA THR A 100 -13.04 -9.92 2.23
C THR A 100 -12.62 -11.13 3.08
N GLU A 101 -11.47 -11.76 2.83
CA GLU A 101 -11.38 -13.18 3.11
C GLU A 101 -10.76 -13.59 4.43
N PRO A 102 -9.56 -13.16 4.87
CA PRO A 102 -8.99 -13.70 6.08
C PRO A 102 -9.63 -13.17 7.35
N THR A 103 -9.77 -14.00 8.36
CA THR A 103 -9.94 -13.56 9.74
C THR A 103 -8.66 -12.85 10.21
N VAL A 104 -8.73 -12.07 11.29
CA VAL A 104 -7.57 -11.35 11.85
C VAL A 104 -6.38 -12.29 12.16
N PRO A 105 -6.57 -13.45 12.82
CA PRO A 105 -5.49 -14.41 13.04
C PRO A 105 -4.93 -15.02 11.76
N GLN A 106 -5.78 -15.27 10.76
CA GLN A 106 -5.33 -15.78 9.47
C GLN A 106 -4.48 -14.74 8.73
N ALA A 107 -4.89 -13.47 8.73
CA ALA A 107 -4.11 -12.37 8.14
C ALA A 107 -2.72 -12.28 8.79
N MET A 108 -2.65 -12.30 10.12
CA MET A 108 -1.37 -12.32 10.85
C MET A 108 -0.50 -13.51 10.44
N SER A 109 -1.11 -14.70 10.33
CA SER A 109 -0.40 -15.91 9.89
C SER A 109 0.18 -15.77 8.48
N GLU A 110 -0.59 -15.20 7.53
CA GLU A 110 -0.10 -14.95 6.18
C GLU A 110 1.08 -13.97 6.15
N TYR A 111 1.03 -12.91 6.95
CA TYR A 111 2.08 -11.89 6.98
C TYR A 111 3.38 -12.41 7.63
N ILE A 112 3.28 -13.18 8.71
CA ILE A 112 4.45 -13.80 9.35
C ILE A 112 5.08 -14.86 8.43
N LYS A 113 4.29 -15.69 7.75
CA LYS A 113 4.79 -16.64 6.74
C LYS A 113 5.49 -15.94 5.57
N ALA A 114 4.93 -14.82 5.10
CA ALA A 114 5.55 -14.02 4.05
C ALA A 114 6.87 -13.41 4.52
N TRP A 115 6.93 -12.91 5.76
CA TRP A 115 8.16 -12.37 6.36
C TRP A 115 9.29 -13.40 6.35
N TRP A 116 9.01 -14.60 6.87
CA TRP A 116 9.97 -15.71 6.86
C TRP A 116 10.43 -16.07 5.46
N ALA A 117 9.49 -16.25 4.54
CA ALA A 117 9.80 -16.63 3.17
C ALA A 117 10.67 -15.56 2.46
N CYS A 118 10.35 -14.28 2.61
CA CYS A 118 11.15 -13.19 2.04
C CYS A 118 12.57 -13.15 2.61
N LYS A 119 12.77 -13.38 3.92
CA LYS A 119 14.09 -13.45 4.55
C LYS A 119 14.92 -14.62 3.98
N LEU A 120 14.32 -15.81 3.94
CA LEU A 120 14.98 -17.01 3.39
C LEU A 120 15.34 -16.83 1.91
N LEU A 121 14.43 -16.30 1.10
CA LEU A 121 14.65 -16.08 -0.34
C LEU A 121 15.67 -14.97 -0.59
N ALA A 122 15.69 -13.91 0.21
CA ALA A 122 16.72 -12.88 0.12
C ALA A 122 18.11 -13.48 0.23
N ARG A 123 18.31 -14.31 1.26
CA ARG A 123 19.58 -14.96 1.54
C ARG A 123 19.91 -16.03 0.51
N GLU A 124 18.96 -16.92 0.19
CA GLU A 124 19.16 -18.05 -0.70
C GLU A 124 19.48 -17.60 -2.13
N LEU A 125 18.71 -16.68 -2.68
CA LEU A 125 18.81 -16.28 -4.07
C LEU A 125 19.66 -15.00 -4.28
N GLY A 126 20.14 -14.39 -3.18
CA GLY A 126 20.89 -13.13 -3.25
C GLY A 126 20.06 -12.00 -3.84
N LEU A 127 18.81 -11.84 -3.35
CA LEU A 127 17.88 -10.83 -3.87
C LEU A 127 18.17 -9.42 -3.35
N GLY A 128 19.07 -9.31 -2.39
CA GLY A 128 19.44 -8.10 -1.66
C GLY A 128 19.68 -8.39 -0.19
N ASP A 129 19.66 -7.34 0.63
CA ASP A 129 19.78 -7.47 2.08
C ASP A 129 18.49 -8.09 2.66
N PRO A 130 18.56 -9.16 3.45
CA PRO A 130 17.40 -9.73 4.13
C PRO A 130 16.62 -8.72 4.99
N ASP A 131 17.28 -7.65 5.44
CA ASP A 131 16.63 -6.56 6.20
C ASP A 131 16.34 -5.31 5.34
N GLY A 132 16.43 -5.44 4.01
CA GLY A 132 16.24 -4.37 3.05
C GLY A 132 14.77 -4.14 2.61
N PHE A 133 13.79 -4.58 3.38
CA PHE A 133 12.37 -4.38 3.09
C PHE A 133 11.55 -4.13 4.35
N VAL A 134 10.39 -3.50 4.18
CA VAL A 134 9.48 -3.13 5.27
C VAL A 134 8.07 -3.65 5.02
N PHE A 135 7.49 -4.25 6.05
CA PHE A 135 6.06 -4.50 6.15
C PHE A 135 5.43 -3.40 6.98
N ASN A 136 4.53 -2.64 6.38
CA ASN A 136 3.75 -1.61 7.04
C ASN A 136 2.34 -2.15 7.29
N MET A 137 1.94 -2.27 8.54
CA MET A 137 0.58 -2.67 8.89
C MET A 137 -0.44 -1.68 8.34
N SER A 138 -1.66 -2.11 8.14
CA SER A 138 -2.82 -1.24 7.94
C SER A 138 -3.94 -1.71 8.85
N VAL A 139 -4.53 -0.79 9.60
CA VAL A 139 -5.67 -1.05 10.47
C VAL A 139 -6.78 -0.05 10.18
N GLY A 140 -8.02 -0.48 10.35
CA GLY A 140 -9.18 0.34 10.07
C GLY A 140 -10.34 0.01 11.00
N TYR A 141 -11.49 0.64 10.77
CA TYR A 141 -12.70 0.68 11.57
C TYR A 141 -12.68 1.84 12.57
N ASP A 142 -13.27 1.67 13.77
CA ASP A 142 -13.25 2.66 14.84
C ASP A 142 -12.22 2.32 15.93
N LEU A 143 -12.01 3.22 16.87
CA LEU A 143 -11.03 3.04 17.94
C LEU A 143 -11.34 1.80 18.82
N GLU A 144 -12.60 1.54 19.12
CA GLU A 144 -13.01 0.39 19.93
C GLU A 144 -12.73 -0.93 19.18
N GLY A 145 -12.97 -0.96 17.88
CA GLY A 145 -12.62 -2.09 17.03
C GLY A 145 -11.12 -2.35 16.98
N ILE A 146 -10.31 -1.29 16.84
CA ILE A 146 -8.84 -1.37 16.85
C ILE A 146 -8.32 -1.82 18.21
N LYS A 147 -8.95 -1.40 19.32
CA LYS A 147 -8.65 -1.84 20.69
C LYS A 147 -9.19 -3.23 21.04
N SER A 148 -10.01 -3.83 20.17
CA SER A 148 -10.55 -5.16 20.45
C SER A 148 -9.46 -6.19 20.66
N PRO A 149 -9.63 -7.21 21.51
CA PRO A 149 -8.58 -8.18 21.82
C PRO A 149 -7.97 -8.86 20.59
N LYS A 150 -8.77 -9.09 19.54
CA LYS A 150 -8.28 -9.74 18.31
C LYS A 150 -7.40 -8.82 17.46
N VAL A 151 -7.74 -7.53 17.34
CA VAL A 151 -6.92 -6.56 16.57
C VAL A 151 -5.72 -6.14 17.40
N ASP A 152 -5.86 -6.01 18.71
CA ASP A 152 -4.75 -5.77 19.62
C ASP A 152 -3.69 -6.89 19.55
N ALA A 153 -4.13 -8.15 19.61
CA ALA A 153 -3.24 -9.31 19.46
C ALA A 153 -2.52 -9.34 18.10
N TYR A 154 -3.19 -8.89 17.03
CA TYR A 154 -2.56 -8.73 15.72
C TYR A 154 -1.46 -7.68 15.76
N ILE A 155 -1.74 -6.49 16.29
CA ILE A 155 -0.75 -5.40 16.37
C ILE A 155 0.47 -5.85 17.18
N GLU A 156 0.26 -6.41 18.36
CA GLU A 156 1.36 -6.87 19.21
C GLU A 156 2.14 -8.04 18.59
N GLY A 157 1.44 -8.99 17.95
CA GLY A 157 2.07 -10.11 17.25
C GLY A 157 2.88 -9.68 16.01
N MET A 158 2.51 -8.59 15.35
CA MET A 158 3.30 -8.03 14.26
C MET A 158 4.50 -7.22 14.76
N LYS A 159 4.41 -6.60 15.92
CA LYS A 159 5.54 -5.91 16.58
C LYS A 159 6.57 -6.90 17.09
N ASP A 160 6.13 -8.02 17.62
CA ASP A 160 6.97 -9.13 18.05
C ASP A 160 6.23 -10.46 17.88
N ALA A 161 6.58 -11.18 16.81
CA ALA A 161 5.95 -12.44 16.46
C ALA A 161 6.48 -13.63 17.29
N SER A 162 7.51 -13.47 18.09
CA SER A 162 8.21 -14.57 18.78
C SER A 162 7.31 -15.45 19.66
N GLY A 163 6.23 -14.88 20.19
CA GLY A 163 5.24 -15.59 21.02
C GLY A 163 4.08 -16.19 20.24
N THR A 164 4.06 -16.15 18.92
CA THR A 164 2.96 -16.68 18.10
C THR A 164 3.24 -18.11 17.63
N ASP A 165 2.17 -18.92 17.55
CA ASP A 165 2.27 -20.29 17.06
C ASP A 165 2.83 -20.35 15.63
N VAL A 166 2.41 -19.42 14.77
CA VAL A 166 2.88 -19.36 13.38
C VAL A 166 4.38 -19.04 13.29
N TRP A 167 4.92 -18.23 14.18
CA TRP A 167 6.36 -18.01 14.26
C TRP A 167 7.11 -19.29 14.60
N ALA A 168 6.62 -20.01 15.63
CA ALA A 168 7.20 -21.27 16.06
C ALA A 168 7.17 -22.30 14.92
N GLU A 169 6.05 -22.43 14.21
CA GLU A 169 5.93 -23.29 13.03
C GLU A 169 6.92 -22.94 11.92
N CYS A 170 7.08 -21.67 11.60
CA CYS A 170 8.03 -21.21 10.57
C CYS A 170 9.48 -21.48 10.96
N LEU A 171 9.84 -21.20 12.22
CA LEU A 171 11.17 -21.45 12.76
C LEU A 171 11.50 -22.95 12.79
N GLU A 172 10.57 -23.79 13.25
CA GLU A 172 10.75 -25.24 13.25
C GLU A 172 10.93 -25.78 11.83
N TRP A 173 10.09 -25.33 10.90
CA TRP A 173 10.22 -25.71 9.49
C TRP A 173 11.59 -25.30 8.92
N ALA A 174 12.03 -24.09 9.18
CA ALA A 174 13.32 -23.58 8.68
C ALA A 174 14.49 -24.39 9.24
N ARG A 175 14.49 -24.69 10.55
CA ARG A 175 15.50 -25.53 11.21
C ARG A 175 15.56 -26.93 10.60
N ALA A 176 14.39 -27.55 10.39
CA ALA A 176 14.30 -28.90 9.85
C ALA A 176 14.67 -29.02 8.37
N ASN A 177 14.69 -27.90 7.64
CA ASN A 177 14.90 -27.90 6.19
C ASN A 177 16.15 -27.09 5.76
N VAL A 178 17.02 -26.71 6.67
CA VAL A 178 18.22 -25.90 6.38
C VAL A 178 19.11 -26.53 5.30
N GLU A 179 19.20 -27.84 5.25
CA GLU A 179 20.00 -28.58 4.25
C GLU A 179 19.49 -28.49 2.82
N ARG A 180 18.25 -28.00 2.63
CA ARG A 180 17.66 -27.77 1.30
C ARG A 180 18.12 -26.46 0.63
N PHE A 181 18.81 -25.62 1.39
CA PHE A 181 19.31 -24.33 0.93
C PHE A 181 20.81 -24.39 0.67
N ALA A 182 21.27 -23.65 -0.32
CA ALA A 182 22.69 -23.51 -0.63
C ALA A 182 23.34 -22.37 0.19
N ASN A 183 22.58 -21.32 0.50
CA ASN A 183 23.10 -20.09 1.08
C ASN A 183 22.49 -19.73 2.46
N VAL A 184 21.45 -20.45 2.89
CA VAL A 184 20.87 -20.32 4.22
C VAL A 184 21.47 -21.37 5.13
N ASP A 185 22.04 -20.96 6.25
CA ASP A 185 22.57 -21.81 7.31
C ASP A 185 21.76 -21.68 8.62
N ALA A 186 22.07 -22.54 9.58
CA ALA A 186 21.39 -22.51 10.89
C ALA A 186 21.60 -21.16 11.62
N ALA A 187 22.76 -20.54 11.49
CA ALA A 187 23.02 -19.26 12.13
C ALA A 187 22.12 -18.14 11.56
N PHE A 188 21.92 -18.15 10.24
CA PHE A 188 20.99 -17.22 9.60
C PHE A 188 19.55 -17.45 10.07
N VAL A 189 19.09 -18.70 10.14
CA VAL A 189 17.74 -19.04 10.62
C VAL A 189 17.51 -18.48 12.03
N GLU A 190 18.46 -18.66 12.94
CA GLU A 190 18.36 -18.13 14.30
C GLU A 190 18.47 -16.59 14.40
N SER A 191 19.00 -15.94 13.37
CA SER A 191 19.15 -14.48 13.33
C SER A 191 17.93 -13.74 12.80
N VAL A 192 16.94 -14.44 12.24
CA VAL A 192 15.72 -13.79 11.69
C VAL A 192 14.97 -13.09 12.79
N SER A 193 14.80 -11.77 12.65
CA SER A 193 14.11 -10.95 13.64
C SER A 193 12.60 -11.22 13.69
N PRO A 194 12.02 -11.42 14.88
CA PRO A 194 10.58 -11.55 15.04
C PRO A 194 9.82 -10.22 14.91
N ARG A 195 10.51 -9.11 14.79
CA ARG A 195 9.90 -7.80 14.57
C ARG A 195 9.47 -7.69 13.10
N VAL A 196 8.21 -8.01 12.83
CA VAL A 196 7.65 -8.03 11.47
C VAL A 196 7.27 -6.62 11.00
N SER A 197 6.80 -5.77 11.91
CA SER A 197 6.44 -4.39 11.55
C SER A 197 6.65 -3.41 12.70
N SER A 198 7.12 -2.20 12.38
CA SER A 198 7.27 -1.07 13.30
C SER A 198 6.40 0.12 12.92
N SER A 199 5.55 -0.03 11.90
CA SER A 199 4.76 1.06 11.34
C SER A 199 3.35 0.63 10.95
N VAL A 200 2.45 1.60 10.86
CA VAL A 200 1.04 1.36 10.58
C VAL A 200 0.44 2.50 9.74
N THR A 201 -0.45 2.14 8.82
CA THR A 201 -1.38 3.07 8.18
C THR A 201 -2.74 2.94 8.84
N GLU A 202 -3.24 4.04 9.38
CA GLU A 202 -4.63 4.18 9.76
C GLU A 202 -5.46 4.38 8.50
N SER A 203 -6.39 3.46 8.25
CA SER A 203 -7.26 3.45 7.07
C SER A 203 -8.72 3.41 7.52
N THR A 204 -9.28 4.58 7.81
CA THR A 204 -10.66 4.74 8.24
C THR A 204 -11.62 4.67 7.05
N LEU A 205 -12.88 4.39 7.35
CA LEU A 205 -13.98 4.44 6.38
C LEU A 205 -14.32 5.90 6.02
N HIS A 206 -14.99 6.09 4.89
CA HIS A 206 -15.63 7.36 4.57
C HIS A 206 -16.64 7.74 5.67
N GLY A 207 -16.69 9.02 6.01
CA GLY A 207 -17.55 9.55 7.08
C GLY A 207 -16.98 9.40 8.50
N CYS A 208 -15.73 8.94 8.67
CA CYS A 208 -15.11 8.90 10.00
C CYS A 208 -14.88 10.32 10.53
N PRO A 209 -15.35 10.66 11.73
CA PRO A 209 -15.19 12.00 12.30
C PRO A 209 -13.72 12.35 12.54
N PRO A 210 -13.31 13.64 12.38
CA PRO A 210 -11.94 14.08 12.58
C PRO A 210 -11.35 13.75 13.95
N ASP A 211 -12.15 13.88 15.02
CA ASP A 211 -11.72 13.55 16.38
C ASP A 211 -11.51 12.05 16.58
N GLU A 212 -12.26 11.21 15.90
CA GLU A 212 -12.04 9.76 15.92
C GLU A 212 -10.73 9.39 15.21
N ILE A 213 -10.46 9.96 14.04
CA ILE A 213 -9.19 9.76 13.32
C ILE A 213 -8.01 10.17 14.21
N GLU A 214 -8.08 11.34 14.84
CA GLU A 214 -6.99 11.79 15.72
C GLU A 214 -6.81 10.90 16.95
N ARG A 215 -7.91 10.40 17.54
CA ARG A 215 -7.85 9.47 18.68
C ARG A 215 -7.22 8.15 18.31
N ILE A 216 -7.54 7.60 17.13
CA ILE A 216 -6.93 6.37 16.61
C ILE A 216 -5.44 6.56 16.38
N ALA A 217 -5.04 7.62 15.64
CA ALA A 217 -3.63 7.92 15.41
C ALA A 217 -2.87 8.12 16.73
N THR A 218 -3.45 8.86 17.67
CA THR A 218 -2.85 9.07 18.99
C THR A 218 -2.64 7.76 19.73
N TYR A 219 -3.62 6.86 19.73
CA TYR A 219 -3.50 5.53 20.33
C TYR A 219 -2.37 4.71 19.71
N LEU A 220 -2.30 4.66 18.37
CA LEU A 220 -1.25 3.93 17.65
C LEU A 220 0.15 4.47 17.95
N ILE A 221 0.27 5.78 18.10
CA ILE A 221 1.53 6.45 18.43
C ILE A 221 1.88 6.27 19.91
N THR A 222 0.94 6.52 20.83
CA THR A 222 1.25 6.63 22.26
C THR A 222 1.26 5.31 23.00
N GLU A 223 0.30 4.45 22.71
CA GLU A 223 0.14 3.16 23.38
C GLU A 223 0.83 2.02 22.64
N LYS A 224 0.81 2.07 21.29
CA LYS A 224 1.45 1.03 20.48
C LYS A 224 2.89 1.34 20.07
N GLY A 225 3.30 2.62 20.13
CA GLY A 225 4.67 3.03 19.80
C GLY A 225 5.02 2.85 18.33
N LEU A 226 4.07 3.09 17.43
CA LEU A 226 4.21 2.85 16.00
C LEU A 226 4.45 4.13 15.21
N ASN A 227 5.33 4.06 14.22
CA ASN A 227 5.37 5.05 13.15
C ASN A 227 4.04 5.01 12.41
N THR A 228 3.39 6.15 12.20
CA THR A 228 1.97 6.17 11.80
C THR A 228 1.75 7.03 10.56
N TYR A 229 1.00 6.46 9.61
CA TYR A 229 0.41 7.20 8.49
C TYR A 229 -1.09 7.30 8.67
N ILE A 230 -1.67 8.45 8.32
CA ILE A 230 -3.12 8.59 8.08
C ILE A 230 -3.36 8.50 6.57
N LYS A 231 -4.24 7.59 6.16
CA LYS A 231 -4.68 7.46 4.77
C LYS A 231 -5.78 8.47 4.49
N CYS A 232 -5.49 9.45 3.65
CA CYS A 232 -6.40 10.52 3.30
C CYS A 232 -7.33 10.13 2.15
N ASN A 233 -8.56 10.61 2.19
CA ASN A 233 -9.51 10.47 1.10
C ASN A 233 -9.32 11.57 0.06
N PRO A 234 -9.54 11.30 -1.25
CA PRO A 234 -9.51 12.34 -2.29
C PRO A 234 -10.54 13.45 -2.07
N THR A 235 -11.60 13.18 -1.32
CA THR A 235 -12.65 14.13 -0.92
C THR A 235 -12.10 15.33 -0.14
N LEU A 236 -10.92 15.24 0.44
CA LEU A 236 -10.21 16.35 1.10
C LEU A 236 -9.92 17.53 0.14
N LEU A 237 -10.02 17.32 -1.17
CA LEU A 237 -9.88 18.37 -2.19
C LEU A 237 -11.11 19.28 -2.30
N GLY A 238 -12.29 18.82 -1.85
CA GLY A 238 -13.57 19.48 -2.06
C GLY A 238 -14.24 19.07 -3.36
N TYR A 239 -15.58 19.13 -3.36
CA TYR A 239 -16.43 18.65 -4.46
C TYR A 239 -16.18 19.41 -5.77
N ASP A 240 -16.19 20.74 -5.72
CA ASP A 240 -16.08 21.57 -6.93
C ASP A 240 -14.77 21.30 -7.67
N TYR A 241 -13.67 21.21 -6.94
CA TYR A 241 -12.37 20.89 -7.53
C TYR A 241 -12.35 19.50 -8.17
N ALA A 242 -12.83 18.48 -7.45
CA ALA A 242 -12.83 17.12 -7.95
C ALA A 242 -13.69 17.00 -9.23
N ARG A 243 -14.84 17.68 -9.28
CA ARG A 243 -15.73 17.69 -10.43
C ARG A 243 -15.08 18.39 -11.62
N GLU A 244 -14.57 19.62 -11.42
CA GLU A 244 -13.91 20.38 -12.48
C GLU A 244 -12.70 19.64 -13.06
N ARG A 245 -11.88 19.03 -12.19
CA ARG A 245 -10.68 18.29 -12.59
C ARG A 245 -11.02 17.08 -13.45
N LEU A 246 -11.99 16.26 -13.02
CA LEU A 246 -12.39 15.07 -13.74
C LEU A 246 -13.09 15.43 -15.06
N ASP A 247 -13.96 16.40 -15.09
CA ASP A 247 -14.65 16.86 -16.31
C ASP A 247 -13.65 17.39 -17.35
N GLY A 248 -12.70 18.22 -16.92
CA GLY A 248 -11.65 18.75 -17.76
C GLY A 248 -10.74 17.69 -18.41
N LEU A 249 -10.67 16.51 -17.80
CA LEU A 249 -9.93 15.35 -18.31
C LEU A 249 -10.80 14.37 -19.13
N GLY A 250 -12.09 14.67 -19.31
CA GLY A 250 -13.03 13.84 -20.07
C GLY A 250 -13.63 12.69 -19.28
N PHE A 251 -13.61 12.77 -17.95
CA PHE A 251 -14.26 11.81 -17.04
C PHE A 251 -15.62 12.32 -16.53
N ASP A 252 -16.30 13.16 -17.31
CA ASP A 252 -17.61 13.76 -17.02
C ASP A 252 -18.72 12.72 -16.83
N TYR A 253 -18.54 11.51 -17.33
CA TYR A 253 -19.45 10.39 -17.14
C TYR A 253 -19.34 9.71 -15.76
N ILE A 254 -18.31 10.01 -14.96
CA ILE A 254 -18.18 9.51 -13.61
C ILE A 254 -19.11 10.29 -12.69
N ALA A 255 -20.14 9.62 -12.18
CA ALA A 255 -21.14 10.24 -11.32
C ALA A 255 -20.71 10.16 -9.84
N PHE A 256 -20.89 11.25 -9.12
CA PHE A 256 -20.77 11.35 -7.66
C PHE A 256 -21.44 12.65 -7.21
N ASP A 257 -21.94 12.65 -5.98
CA ASP A 257 -22.50 13.82 -5.32
C ASP A 257 -21.55 14.41 -4.27
N ASP A 258 -22.01 15.39 -3.52
CA ASP A 258 -21.21 16.07 -2.50
C ASP A 258 -21.28 15.42 -1.11
N LYS A 259 -22.01 14.30 -0.94
CA LYS A 259 -22.24 13.66 0.36
C LYS A 259 -20.93 13.31 1.06
N HIS A 260 -20.09 12.50 0.42
CA HIS A 260 -18.80 12.08 1.00
C HIS A 260 -17.89 13.28 1.26
N PHE A 261 -17.95 14.34 0.42
CA PHE A 261 -17.16 15.55 0.64
C PHE A 261 -17.58 16.34 1.88
N ARG A 262 -18.84 16.24 2.30
CA ARG A 262 -19.33 16.88 3.53
C ARG A 262 -19.10 16.04 4.78
N GLU A 263 -19.09 14.71 4.63
CA GLU A 263 -19.00 13.77 5.74
C GLU A 263 -17.56 13.39 6.10
N ASP A 264 -16.66 13.40 5.11
CA ASP A 264 -15.24 13.05 5.29
C ASP A 264 -14.46 14.18 5.97
N LEU A 265 -13.25 13.87 6.40
CA LEU A 265 -12.27 14.82 6.96
C LEU A 265 -12.14 16.07 6.07
N GLN A 266 -12.33 17.23 6.68
CA GLN A 266 -12.21 18.52 6.02
C GLN A 266 -10.80 19.09 6.12
N TRP A 267 -10.38 19.89 5.14
CA TRP A 267 -9.05 20.52 5.14
C TRP A 267 -8.77 21.34 6.39
N ALA A 268 -9.78 22.08 6.87
CA ALA A 268 -9.66 22.93 8.06
C ALA A 268 -9.38 22.13 9.35
N ASP A 269 -9.85 20.87 9.41
CA ASP A 269 -9.61 19.97 10.54
C ASP A 269 -8.33 19.16 10.35
N ALA A 270 -8.01 18.77 9.11
CA ALA A 270 -6.85 17.94 8.78
C ALA A 270 -5.54 18.64 9.11
N VAL A 271 -5.37 19.89 8.71
CA VAL A 271 -4.09 20.62 8.89
C VAL A 271 -3.71 20.72 10.36
N PRO A 272 -4.56 21.26 11.27
CA PRO A 272 -4.21 21.32 12.69
C PRO A 272 -4.00 19.95 13.33
N MET A 273 -4.74 18.93 12.90
CA MET A 273 -4.58 17.55 13.37
C MET A 273 -3.20 17.03 12.99
N PHE A 274 -2.78 17.19 11.73
CA PHE A 274 -1.46 16.74 11.28
C PHE A 274 -0.33 17.47 12.03
N GLU A 275 -0.45 18.76 12.29
CA GLU A 275 0.50 19.52 13.10
C GLU A 275 0.66 18.95 14.52
N ARG A 276 -0.45 18.60 15.18
CA ARG A 276 -0.42 17.96 16.51
C ARG A 276 0.22 16.57 16.47
N LEU A 277 -0.06 15.77 15.44
CA LEU A 277 0.50 14.43 15.31
C LEU A 277 1.99 14.45 14.93
N ILE A 278 2.44 15.39 14.11
CA ILE A 278 3.87 15.64 13.84
C ILE A 278 4.61 15.95 15.15
N LYS A 279 4.06 16.84 15.97
CA LYS A 279 4.65 17.17 17.27
C LYS A 279 4.71 15.95 18.20
N LEU A 280 3.59 15.23 18.32
CA LEU A 280 3.47 14.06 19.18
C LEU A 280 4.47 12.96 18.81
N THR A 281 4.63 12.65 17.53
CA THR A 281 5.59 11.65 17.06
C THR A 281 7.03 12.10 17.26
N SER A 282 7.33 13.38 17.00
CA SER A 282 8.66 13.95 17.23
C SER A 282 9.10 13.83 18.70
N GLU A 283 8.21 14.11 19.65
CA GLU A 283 8.46 13.97 21.10
C GLU A 283 8.73 12.54 21.52
N ARG A 284 8.33 11.55 20.72
CA ARG A 284 8.47 10.11 20.98
C ARG A 284 9.56 9.43 20.16
N GLY A 285 10.26 10.16 19.30
CA GLY A 285 11.25 9.58 18.39
C GLY A 285 10.61 8.69 17.31
N LEU A 286 9.34 8.93 16.98
CA LEU A 286 8.58 8.25 15.94
C LEU A 286 8.38 9.18 14.73
N SER A 287 7.88 8.62 13.65
CA SER A 287 7.56 9.36 12.41
C SER A 287 6.05 9.40 12.19
N PHE A 288 5.58 10.56 11.70
CA PHE A 288 4.24 10.73 11.18
C PHE A 288 4.30 11.09 9.70
N GLY A 289 3.33 10.63 8.94
CA GLY A 289 3.14 10.98 7.53
C GLY A 289 1.70 10.79 7.08
N VAL A 290 1.43 11.12 5.84
CA VAL A 290 0.14 10.86 5.20
C VAL A 290 0.30 9.85 4.08
N LYS A 291 -0.73 9.02 3.89
CA LYS A 291 -0.88 8.11 2.75
C LYS A 291 -1.90 8.69 1.80
N LEU A 292 -1.48 9.00 0.59
CA LEU A 292 -2.34 9.56 -0.46
C LEU A 292 -2.50 8.57 -1.60
N THR A 293 -3.72 8.17 -1.94
CA THR A 293 -5.01 8.39 -1.28
C THR A 293 -5.72 7.06 -1.05
N ASN A 294 -6.85 7.12 -0.34
CA ASN A 294 -7.85 6.07 -0.44
C ASN A 294 -8.49 6.11 -1.85
N THR A 295 -9.35 5.14 -2.15
CA THR A 295 -10.13 5.12 -3.40
C THR A 295 -11.22 6.22 -3.36
N PHE A 296 -11.73 6.61 -4.52
CA PHE A 296 -12.70 7.70 -4.64
C PHE A 296 -14.12 7.15 -4.80
N PRO A 297 -15.07 7.52 -3.92
CA PRO A 297 -16.44 7.04 -3.98
C PRO A 297 -17.17 7.65 -5.20
N VAL A 298 -17.86 6.79 -5.94
CA VAL A 298 -18.62 7.16 -7.15
C VAL A 298 -19.88 6.29 -7.28
N ASP A 299 -20.90 6.82 -7.95
CA ASP A 299 -22.16 6.11 -8.19
C ASP A 299 -22.04 5.09 -9.32
N VAL A 300 -22.69 3.95 -9.17
CA VAL A 300 -22.87 2.98 -10.27
C VAL A 300 -23.98 3.46 -11.19
N THR A 301 -23.64 3.90 -12.40
CA THR A 301 -24.61 4.41 -13.39
C THR A 301 -24.73 3.57 -14.64
N ARG A 302 -23.72 2.75 -14.93
CA ARG A 302 -23.64 1.94 -16.16
C ARG A 302 -23.54 0.45 -15.88
N LYS A 303 -23.94 0.02 -14.67
CA LYS A 303 -23.86 -1.38 -14.21
C LYS A 303 -22.43 -1.94 -14.21
N GLU A 304 -21.48 -1.11 -13.85
CA GLU A 304 -20.06 -1.49 -13.73
C GLU A 304 -19.88 -2.58 -12.68
N LEU A 305 -20.57 -2.44 -11.55
CA LEU A 305 -20.61 -3.42 -10.44
C LEU A 305 -22.05 -3.60 -9.96
N PRO A 306 -22.39 -4.70 -9.29
CA PRO A 306 -23.73 -4.97 -8.78
C PRO A 306 -24.00 -4.30 -7.43
N SER A 307 -23.76 -3.00 -7.32
CA SER A 307 -23.99 -2.16 -6.13
C SER A 307 -24.53 -0.79 -6.56
N GLU A 308 -24.93 0.03 -5.65
CA GLU A 308 -25.35 1.42 -5.91
C GLU A 308 -24.15 2.37 -5.95
N GLU A 309 -23.16 2.12 -5.08
CA GLU A 309 -21.91 2.86 -4.98
C GLU A 309 -20.71 1.93 -5.23
N MET A 310 -19.65 2.48 -5.76
CA MET A 310 -18.37 1.81 -5.96
C MET A 310 -17.23 2.80 -5.71
N TYR A 311 -16.00 2.30 -5.67
CA TYR A 311 -14.81 3.09 -5.42
C TYR A 311 -13.89 3.06 -6.64
N MET A 312 -13.57 4.26 -7.15
CA MET A 312 -12.66 4.44 -8.29
C MET A 312 -11.21 4.46 -7.82
N SER A 313 -10.36 3.80 -8.58
CA SER A 313 -8.90 3.83 -8.44
C SER A 313 -8.22 3.86 -9.83
N GLY A 314 -6.95 3.47 -9.90
CA GLY A 314 -6.23 3.43 -11.15
C GLY A 314 -5.85 4.80 -11.70
N ARG A 315 -5.70 4.88 -13.01
CA ARG A 315 -5.16 6.05 -13.70
C ARG A 315 -6.01 7.33 -13.52
N SER A 316 -7.32 7.18 -13.46
CA SER A 316 -8.27 8.29 -13.27
C SER A 316 -8.17 8.92 -11.86
N LEU A 317 -7.64 8.20 -10.89
CA LEU A 317 -7.42 8.71 -9.54
C LEU A 317 -6.15 9.57 -9.43
N PHE A 318 -5.15 9.36 -10.28
CA PHE A 318 -3.88 10.08 -10.23
C PHE A 318 -4.04 11.61 -10.24
N PRO A 319 -4.89 12.21 -11.10
CA PRO A 319 -5.10 13.65 -11.13
C PRO A 319 -5.57 14.27 -9.81
N LEU A 320 -6.38 13.55 -9.07
CA LEU A 320 -6.85 13.99 -7.75
C LEU A 320 -5.75 13.80 -6.69
N THR A 321 -5.11 12.63 -6.70
CA THR A 321 -4.09 12.30 -5.70
C THR A 321 -2.85 13.20 -5.81
N ILE A 322 -2.38 13.50 -7.01
CA ILE A 322 -1.20 14.38 -7.18
C ILE A 322 -1.49 15.82 -6.76
N HIS A 323 -2.72 16.32 -7.02
CA HIS A 323 -3.10 17.63 -6.54
C HIS A 323 -3.19 17.69 -5.02
N LEU A 324 -3.70 16.66 -4.38
CA LEU A 324 -3.69 16.58 -2.92
C LEU A 324 -2.26 16.52 -2.36
N ALA A 325 -1.36 15.79 -3.02
CA ALA A 325 0.06 15.79 -2.69
C ALA A 325 0.69 17.18 -2.83
N HIS A 326 0.33 17.92 -3.88
CA HIS A 326 0.77 19.29 -4.09
C HIS A 326 0.30 20.19 -2.94
N ARG A 327 -0.98 20.24 -2.63
CA ARG A 327 -1.54 21.04 -1.54
C ARG A 327 -0.93 20.72 -0.17
N ILE A 328 -0.74 19.45 0.14
CA ILE A 328 -0.11 19.03 1.40
C ILE A 328 1.37 19.44 1.42
N SER A 329 2.08 19.24 0.32
CA SER A 329 3.50 19.62 0.26
C SER A 329 3.70 21.14 0.42
N GLU A 330 2.84 21.98 -0.16
CA GLU A 330 2.85 23.42 0.07
C GLU A 330 2.54 23.77 1.53
N GLN A 331 1.47 23.19 2.10
CA GLN A 331 1.04 23.49 3.46
C GLN A 331 2.12 23.18 4.51
N PHE A 332 2.87 22.12 4.30
CA PHE A 332 3.90 21.65 5.24
C PHE A 332 5.34 21.90 4.77
N ASP A 333 5.52 22.72 3.75
CA ASP A 333 6.84 23.15 3.26
C ASP A 333 7.72 21.94 2.87
N GLY A 334 7.10 20.92 2.29
CA GLY A 334 7.72 19.64 1.92
C GLY A 334 8.19 18.76 3.08
N LYS A 335 7.96 19.17 4.33
CA LYS A 335 8.49 18.47 5.53
C LYS A 335 7.66 17.27 5.96
N LEU A 336 6.35 17.25 5.65
CA LEU A 336 5.49 16.11 5.96
C LEU A 336 5.74 14.99 4.94
N ARG A 337 6.07 13.82 5.43
CA ARG A 337 6.27 12.65 4.57
C ARG A 337 4.97 12.25 3.88
N ILE A 338 5.04 12.05 2.57
CA ILE A 338 3.95 11.54 1.76
C ILE A 338 4.31 10.14 1.27
N SER A 339 3.59 9.12 1.75
CA SER A 339 3.51 7.81 1.14
C SER A 339 2.40 7.87 0.07
N TYR A 340 2.61 7.29 -1.10
CA TYR A 340 1.74 7.47 -2.24
C TYR A 340 1.06 6.17 -2.70
N SER A 341 -0.19 6.28 -3.07
CA SER A 341 -0.92 5.34 -3.92
C SER A 341 -1.96 6.14 -4.72
N GLY A 342 -2.72 5.55 -5.58
CA GLY A 342 -3.68 6.35 -6.39
C GLY A 342 -3.15 6.64 -7.78
N GLY A 343 -3.14 5.61 -8.60
CA GLY A 343 -2.76 5.69 -9.99
C GLY A 343 -1.26 5.72 -10.26
N ALA A 344 -0.44 5.32 -9.29
CA ALA A 344 0.98 5.11 -9.53
C ALA A 344 1.22 3.92 -10.46
N ASP A 345 2.10 4.10 -11.44
CA ASP A 345 2.50 3.08 -12.41
C ASP A 345 3.92 3.34 -12.96
N ALA A 346 4.36 2.53 -13.92
CA ALA A 346 5.68 2.67 -14.54
C ALA A 346 5.88 4.00 -15.28
N GLN A 347 4.82 4.76 -15.58
CA GLN A 347 4.91 6.01 -16.34
C GLN A 347 5.13 7.24 -15.44
N ASN A 348 4.81 7.16 -14.15
CA ASN A 348 4.87 8.30 -13.23
C ASN A 348 5.72 8.06 -11.99
N ILE A 349 6.05 6.81 -11.68
CA ILE A 349 6.76 6.47 -10.43
C ILE A 349 8.13 7.14 -10.31
N ARG A 350 8.85 7.29 -11.43
CA ARG A 350 10.17 7.94 -11.42
C ARG A 350 10.07 9.42 -11.05
N ASP A 351 9.05 10.09 -11.53
CA ASP A 351 8.81 11.51 -11.27
C ASP A 351 8.34 11.71 -9.83
N LEU A 352 7.45 10.85 -9.33
CA LEU A 352 7.03 10.86 -7.92
C LEU A 352 8.22 10.68 -6.98
N TYR A 353 9.05 9.67 -7.22
CA TYR A 353 10.22 9.40 -6.40
C TYR A 353 11.25 10.55 -6.48
N GLY A 354 11.49 11.06 -7.69
CA GLY A 354 12.35 12.24 -7.91
C GLY A 354 11.86 13.53 -7.27
N ALA A 355 10.54 13.64 -7.03
CA ALA A 355 9.93 14.73 -6.26
C ALA A 355 9.97 14.52 -4.74
N GLY A 356 10.57 13.43 -4.25
CA GLY A 356 10.65 13.11 -2.82
C GLY A 356 9.40 12.45 -2.24
N ILE A 357 8.48 12.00 -3.08
CA ILE A 357 7.29 11.25 -2.67
C ILE A 357 7.63 9.76 -2.64
N TRP A 358 7.66 9.17 -1.47
CA TRP A 358 7.92 7.74 -1.22
C TRP A 358 7.62 7.38 0.25
N PRO A 359 7.27 6.09 0.58
CA PRO A 359 7.13 4.94 -0.30
C PRO A 359 5.93 5.06 -1.25
N ILE A 360 5.98 4.31 -2.37
CA ILE A 360 4.93 4.30 -3.40
C ILE A 360 4.34 2.90 -3.49
N THR A 361 3.03 2.77 -3.32
CA THR A 361 2.37 1.47 -3.39
C THR A 361 1.30 1.43 -4.49
N MET A 362 1.06 0.24 -5.04
CA MET A 362 0.19 0.04 -6.19
C MET A 362 -0.72 -1.15 -5.99
N ALA A 363 -2.00 -1.01 -6.36
CA ALA A 363 -2.95 -2.10 -6.44
C ALA A 363 -3.36 -2.36 -7.90
N THR A 364 -3.99 -1.39 -8.54
CA THR A 364 -4.51 -1.52 -9.92
C THR A 364 -3.44 -1.95 -10.92
N THR A 365 -2.23 -1.42 -10.81
CA THR A 365 -1.11 -1.74 -11.73
C THR A 365 -0.83 -3.24 -11.80
N VAL A 366 -0.92 -3.96 -10.69
CA VAL A 366 -0.62 -5.41 -10.63
C VAL A 366 -1.87 -6.29 -10.77
N LEU A 367 -3.07 -5.71 -10.80
CA LEU A 367 -4.30 -6.41 -11.18
C LEU A 367 -4.45 -6.53 -12.71
N LYS A 368 -3.74 -5.70 -13.45
CA LYS A 368 -3.74 -5.70 -14.93
C LYS A 368 -2.80 -6.76 -15.49
N PRO A 369 -2.93 -7.12 -16.79
CA PRO A 369 -1.99 -8.02 -17.46
C PRO A 369 -0.52 -7.67 -17.23
N GLY A 370 0.28 -8.69 -16.99
CA GLY A 370 1.65 -8.56 -16.51
C GLY A 370 1.78 -8.83 -15.01
N GLY A 371 0.70 -8.67 -14.23
CA GLY A 371 0.64 -9.04 -12.82
C GLY A 371 1.83 -8.51 -12.02
N TYR A 372 2.41 -9.35 -11.18
CA TYR A 372 3.56 -8.98 -10.32
C TYR A 372 4.83 -8.65 -11.10
N GLU A 373 5.00 -9.12 -12.34
CA GLU A 373 6.14 -8.74 -13.18
C GLU A 373 6.15 -7.24 -13.57
N ARG A 374 5.04 -6.52 -13.35
CA ARG A 374 5.03 -5.06 -13.40
C ARG A 374 5.97 -4.43 -12.37
N PHE A 375 6.17 -5.04 -11.22
CA PHE A 375 7.18 -4.57 -10.26
C PHE A 375 8.60 -4.73 -10.80
N SER A 376 8.89 -5.79 -11.54
CA SER A 376 10.20 -5.94 -12.23
C SER A 376 10.41 -4.85 -13.27
N GLN A 377 9.38 -4.47 -14.01
CA GLN A 377 9.41 -3.32 -14.92
C GLN A 377 9.70 -2.01 -14.18
N ILE A 378 9.01 -1.78 -13.06
CA ILE A 378 9.15 -0.58 -12.22
C ILE A 378 10.55 -0.48 -11.61
N ALA A 379 11.12 -1.61 -11.14
CA ALA A 379 12.50 -1.65 -10.67
C ALA A 379 13.47 -1.17 -11.76
N GLY A 380 13.24 -1.58 -13.01
CA GLY A 380 14.02 -1.10 -14.18
C GLY A 380 13.85 0.40 -14.43
N VAL A 381 12.65 0.93 -14.32
CA VAL A 381 12.34 2.37 -14.50
C VAL A 381 13.03 3.22 -13.45
N LEU A 382 13.13 2.73 -12.21
CA LEU A 382 13.77 3.45 -11.10
C LEU A 382 15.28 3.33 -11.06
N LYS A 383 15.88 2.50 -11.92
CA LYS A 383 17.34 2.33 -11.96
C LYS A 383 18.03 3.69 -12.18
N GLY A 384 18.92 4.06 -11.23
CA GLY A 384 19.62 5.35 -11.25
C GLY A 384 18.75 6.57 -10.88
N ALA A 385 17.53 6.37 -10.40
CA ALA A 385 16.75 7.45 -9.80
C ALA A 385 17.38 7.85 -8.44
N VAL A 386 17.30 9.14 -8.13
CA VAL A 386 17.89 9.72 -6.91
C VAL A 386 16.76 10.14 -5.98
N ARG A 387 16.83 9.69 -4.74
CA ARG A 387 15.92 10.07 -3.66
C ARG A 387 16.16 11.51 -3.21
N LYS A 388 15.07 12.18 -2.79
CA LYS A 388 15.15 13.40 -1.99
C LYS A 388 14.71 13.12 -0.56
N ASP A 389 15.32 13.79 0.41
CA ASP A 389 15.00 13.61 1.84
C ASP A 389 13.68 14.27 2.24
N ALA A 390 13.32 15.36 1.58
CA ALA A 390 12.04 16.06 1.73
C ALA A 390 11.29 16.08 0.41
N VAL A 391 9.99 16.34 0.46
CA VAL A 391 9.16 16.52 -0.73
C VAL A 391 9.55 17.85 -1.38
N ASP A 392 9.88 17.80 -2.66
CA ASP A 392 10.16 18.98 -3.48
C ASP A 392 8.84 19.57 -3.97
N VAL A 393 8.40 20.63 -3.30
CA VAL A 393 7.11 21.29 -3.58
C VAL A 393 7.01 21.73 -5.04
N ALA A 394 8.08 22.31 -5.59
CA ALA A 394 8.07 22.77 -6.98
C ALA A 394 8.00 21.61 -7.98
N ALA A 395 8.66 20.50 -7.69
CA ALA A 395 8.57 19.29 -8.53
C ALA A 395 7.17 18.69 -8.49
N VAL A 396 6.53 18.64 -7.31
CA VAL A 396 5.14 18.15 -7.18
C VAL A 396 4.16 19.07 -7.89
N ALA A 397 4.32 20.38 -7.78
CA ALA A 397 3.52 21.37 -8.50
C ALA A 397 3.62 21.16 -10.03
N ALA A 398 4.84 20.97 -10.54
CA ALA A 398 5.07 20.72 -11.96
C ALA A 398 4.41 19.39 -12.44
N LEU A 399 4.38 18.35 -11.60
CA LEU A 399 3.68 17.11 -11.90
C LEU A 399 2.16 17.30 -11.94
N ASP A 400 1.62 18.08 -11.02
CA ASP A 400 0.20 18.40 -10.97
C ASP A 400 -0.24 19.22 -12.19
N ASP A 401 0.53 20.25 -12.54
CA ASP A 401 0.27 21.06 -13.74
C ASP A 401 0.33 20.24 -15.03
N ALA A 402 1.31 19.34 -15.13
CA ALA A 402 1.49 18.49 -16.31
C ALA A 402 0.33 17.52 -16.56
N VAL A 403 -0.47 17.18 -15.55
CA VAL A 403 -1.63 16.28 -15.69
C VAL A 403 -2.63 16.79 -16.71
N ALA A 404 -2.90 18.09 -16.74
CA ALA A 404 -3.87 18.70 -17.65
C ALA A 404 -3.47 18.51 -19.12
N GLU A 405 -2.19 18.44 -19.42
CA GLU A 405 -1.65 18.33 -20.76
C GLU A 405 -1.28 16.87 -21.16
N ALA A 406 -1.11 15.98 -20.18
CA ALA A 406 -0.65 14.63 -20.42
C ALA A 406 -1.78 13.71 -20.95
N PRO A 407 -1.69 13.21 -22.21
CA PRO A 407 -2.73 12.35 -22.78
C PRO A 407 -3.02 11.09 -21.97
N LYS A 408 -2.02 10.58 -21.24
CA LYS A 408 -2.15 9.37 -20.41
C LYS A 408 -3.17 9.49 -19.26
N TYR A 409 -3.50 10.71 -18.85
CA TYR A 409 -4.48 10.97 -17.78
C TYR A 409 -5.84 11.43 -18.30
N LYS A 410 -5.98 11.61 -19.60
CA LYS A 410 -7.25 11.98 -20.23
C LYS A 410 -8.04 10.73 -20.63
N LYS A 411 -9.36 10.83 -20.59
CA LYS A 411 -10.22 9.78 -21.13
C LYS A 411 -10.02 9.68 -22.63
N PRO A 412 -9.79 8.50 -23.20
CA PRO A 412 -9.71 8.32 -24.65
C PRO A 412 -11.02 8.71 -25.32
N VAL A 413 -10.95 9.42 -26.45
CA VAL A 413 -12.12 9.80 -27.25
C VAL A 413 -12.85 8.56 -27.82
N LYS A 414 -12.09 7.50 -28.07
CA LYS A 414 -12.64 6.18 -28.42
C LYS A 414 -12.16 5.18 -27.37
N PRO A 415 -13.08 4.64 -26.56
CA PRO A 415 -12.72 3.61 -25.61
C PRO A 415 -12.10 2.42 -26.34
N VAL A 416 -10.87 2.10 -26.02
CA VAL A 416 -10.25 0.85 -26.45
C VAL A 416 -10.60 -0.19 -25.40
N PRO A 417 -11.17 -1.33 -25.75
CA PRO A 417 -11.42 -2.39 -24.79
C PRO A 417 -10.16 -2.74 -24.02
N SER A 418 -10.27 -2.89 -22.69
CA SER A 418 -9.11 -3.09 -21.79
C SER A 418 -8.18 -4.22 -22.25
N HIS A 419 -8.74 -5.30 -22.81
CA HIS A 419 -7.97 -6.41 -23.37
C HIS A 419 -7.12 -6.06 -24.60
N LYS A 420 -7.29 -4.86 -25.18
CA LYS A 420 -6.45 -4.34 -26.28
C LYS A 420 -5.42 -3.31 -25.84
N LEU A 421 -5.55 -2.78 -24.62
CA LEU A 421 -4.61 -1.80 -24.05
C LEU A 421 -3.37 -2.45 -23.41
N ASP A 422 -3.39 -3.75 -23.23
CA ASP A 422 -2.49 -4.49 -22.37
C ASP A 422 -1.40 -5.28 -23.11
N TRP A 423 -1.23 -5.04 -24.42
CA TRP A 423 -0.24 -5.72 -25.27
C TRP A 423 0.94 -4.85 -25.66
#